data_9391beb5035039e0d6efb954545ec5b8
#
_entry.id   9391beb5035039e0d6efb954545ec5b8
#
_cell.length_a   1.000
_cell.length_b   1.000
_cell.length_c   1.000
_cell.angle_alpha   90.00
_cell.angle_beta   90.00
_cell.angle_gamma   90.00
#
_symmetry.space_group_name_H-M   'P 1'
#
loop_
_entity.id
_entity.type
_entity.pdbx_description
1 polymer ?
#
loop_
_entity_poly.entity_id
_entity_poly.type
_entity_poly.pdbx_seq_one_letter_code
_entity_poly.pdbx_strand_id
1 'polypeptide(L)'
;LVEYLSNKNSMNDQEIAEHFQMLKSLQTNFAQIHRNHVKIKANSLNILLASHDDTTLEDVVCSAEDGCTLAEFPTTLEAAKFCREYRISIMMGTPNLVRGVSHSGNISARDLASKGLIDILSSDYIPSSLLMGAVKLGLIRKNLALGLQSVTQFPAEAAGLEDRGTIE
;
A
#
# COMPACT_ATOMS: atom_id res chain seq x y z
N LEU A 1 4.89 16.90 -6.20
CA LEU A 1 6.21 17.02 -5.55
C LEU A 1 6.89 18.34 -5.92
N VAL A 2 6.94 18.75 -7.22
CA VAL A 2 7.51 20.04 -7.65
C VAL A 2 6.87 21.21 -6.90
N GLU A 3 5.54 21.29 -6.92
CA GLU A 3 4.77 22.31 -6.21
C GLU A 3 5.04 22.32 -4.69
N TYR A 4 5.19 21.14 -4.08
CA TYR A 4 5.55 21.00 -2.68
C TYR A 4 6.94 21.56 -2.37
N LEU A 5 7.95 21.23 -3.19
CA LEU A 5 9.32 21.69 -3.02
C LEU A 5 9.42 23.21 -3.22
N SER A 6 8.72 23.76 -4.22
CA SER A 6 8.69 25.19 -4.46
C SER A 6 8.00 25.96 -3.32
N ASN A 7 6.83 25.50 -2.87
CA ASN A 7 6.03 26.26 -1.89
C ASN A 7 6.50 26.05 -0.44
N LYS A 8 6.91 24.86 -0.06
CA LYS A 8 7.26 24.54 1.33
C LYS A 8 8.74 24.71 1.65
N ASN A 9 9.61 24.42 0.69
CA ASN A 9 11.07 24.51 0.86
C ASN A 9 11.67 25.73 0.18
N SER A 10 10.86 26.58 -0.47
CA SER A 10 11.30 27.80 -1.16
C SER A 10 12.40 27.56 -2.22
N MET A 11 12.41 26.35 -2.83
CA MET A 11 13.37 25.97 -3.85
C MET A 11 13.02 26.61 -5.18
N ASN A 12 14.00 27.13 -5.88
CA ASN A 12 13.85 27.57 -7.27
C ASN A 12 13.93 26.40 -8.26
N ASP A 13 13.60 26.64 -9.53
CA ASP A 13 13.53 25.59 -10.55
C ASP A 13 14.87 24.85 -10.76
N GLN A 14 15.99 25.54 -10.63
CA GLN A 14 17.32 24.93 -10.75
C GLN A 14 17.61 24.02 -9.57
N GLU A 15 17.34 24.46 -8.35
CA GLU A 15 17.51 23.65 -7.13
C GLU A 15 16.62 22.43 -7.15
N ILE A 16 15.40 22.56 -7.66
CA ILE A 16 14.48 21.43 -7.85
C ILE A 16 15.06 20.43 -8.86
N ALA A 17 15.58 20.91 -9.99
CA ALA A 17 16.19 20.04 -11.00
C ALA A 17 17.42 19.29 -10.46
N GLU A 18 18.31 19.98 -9.74
CA GLU A 18 19.48 19.39 -9.08
C GLU A 18 19.08 18.36 -8.03
N HIS A 19 18.04 18.66 -7.23
CA HIS A 19 17.50 17.73 -6.25
C HIS A 19 16.97 16.43 -6.92
N PHE A 20 16.24 16.54 -8.03
CA PHE A 20 15.78 15.37 -8.77
C PHE A 20 16.92 14.55 -9.39
N GLN A 21 17.96 15.21 -9.90
CA GLN A 21 19.14 14.50 -10.40
C GLN A 21 19.85 13.74 -9.27
N MET A 22 19.98 14.35 -8.11
CA MET A 22 20.56 13.70 -6.94
C MET A 22 19.73 12.47 -6.54
N LEU A 23 18.39 12.58 -6.43
CA LEU A 23 17.51 11.47 -6.09
C LEU A 23 17.61 10.32 -7.11
N LYS A 24 17.62 10.63 -8.40
CA LYS A 24 17.84 9.63 -9.46
C LYS A 24 19.18 8.91 -9.34
N SER A 25 20.24 9.66 -9.05
CA SER A 25 21.58 9.09 -8.84
C SER A 25 21.59 8.15 -7.63
N LEU A 26 20.99 8.55 -6.51
CA LEU A 26 20.88 7.71 -5.33
C LEU A 26 20.06 6.44 -5.63
N GLN A 27 18.94 6.57 -6.31
CA GLN A 27 18.11 5.42 -6.72
C GLN A 27 18.92 4.45 -7.59
N THR A 28 19.59 4.96 -8.65
CA THR A 28 20.37 4.11 -9.57
C THR A 28 21.51 3.38 -8.86
N ASN A 29 22.20 4.06 -7.95
CA ASN A 29 23.40 3.51 -7.32
C ASN A 29 23.10 2.60 -6.12
N PHE A 30 22.00 2.83 -5.40
CA PHE A 30 21.80 2.21 -4.08
C PHE A 30 20.50 1.43 -3.92
N ALA A 31 19.45 1.71 -4.70
CA ALA A 31 18.14 1.12 -4.45
C ALA A 31 18.19 -0.42 -4.47
N GLN A 32 18.82 -1.01 -5.50
CA GLN A 32 18.92 -2.46 -5.61
C GLN A 32 19.78 -3.08 -4.50
N ILE A 33 20.84 -2.40 -4.11
CA ILE A 33 21.73 -2.86 -3.02
C ILE A 33 20.94 -2.87 -1.70
N HIS A 34 20.24 -1.78 -1.39
CA HIS A 34 19.43 -1.68 -0.17
C HIS A 34 18.30 -2.70 -0.17
N ARG A 35 17.59 -2.85 -1.28
CA ARG A 35 16.51 -3.84 -1.45
C ARG A 35 17.00 -5.26 -1.16
N ASN A 36 18.14 -5.66 -1.72
CA ASN A 36 18.75 -6.96 -1.47
C ASN A 36 19.12 -7.16 0.01
N HIS A 37 19.69 -6.14 0.66
CA HIS A 37 20.03 -6.20 2.08
C HIS A 37 18.78 -6.35 2.96
N VAL A 38 17.72 -5.59 2.68
CA VAL A 38 16.44 -5.70 3.41
C VAL A 38 15.86 -7.10 3.25
N LYS A 39 15.81 -7.63 2.03
CA LYS A 39 15.33 -8.98 1.73
C LYS A 39 16.11 -10.07 2.51
N ILE A 40 17.44 -10.02 2.43
CA ILE A 40 18.31 -10.97 3.15
C ILE A 40 18.07 -10.88 4.65
N LYS A 41 17.99 -9.66 5.18
CA LYS A 41 17.80 -9.44 6.62
C LYS A 41 16.42 -9.88 7.08
N ALA A 42 15.37 -9.57 6.35
CA ALA A 42 14.00 -10.00 6.65
C ALA A 42 13.91 -11.52 6.68
N ASN A 43 14.46 -12.19 5.66
CA ASN A 43 14.50 -13.65 5.61
C ASN A 43 15.27 -14.26 6.80
N SER A 44 16.43 -13.67 7.19
CA SER A 44 17.21 -14.16 8.33
C SER A 44 16.50 -14.01 9.68
N LEU A 45 15.55 -13.10 9.77
CA LEU A 45 14.75 -12.82 10.97
C LEU A 45 13.34 -13.41 10.89
N ASN A 46 12.99 -14.08 9.80
CA ASN A 46 11.64 -14.58 9.52
C ASN A 46 10.57 -13.48 9.62
N ILE A 47 10.88 -12.28 9.06
CA ILE A 47 9.98 -11.13 9.04
C ILE A 47 9.30 -11.07 7.67
N LEU A 48 7.98 -10.90 7.66
CA LEU A 48 7.19 -10.71 6.45
C LEU A 48 7.48 -9.32 5.86
N LEU A 49 7.50 -9.26 4.53
CA LEU A 49 7.72 -8.03 3.79
C LEU A 49 6.41 -7.55 3.16
N ALA A 50 6.25 -6.22 3.15
CA ALA A 50 5.23 -5.54 2.38
C ALA A 50 5.88 -4.55 1.40
N SER A 51 5.26 -4.38 0.24
CA SER A 51 5.59 -3.31 -0.69
C SER A 51 4.73 -2.07 -0.41
N HIS A 52 5.12 -0.92 -0.96
CA HIS A 52 4.39 0.33 -0.81
C HIS A 52 4.40 1.11 -2.12
N ASP A 53 3.21 1.61 -2.54
CA ASP A 53 3.03 2.44 -3.73
C ASP A 53 3.40 1.75 -5.06
N ASP A 54 3.26 0.44 -5.18
CA ASP A 54 3.44 -0.25 -6.46
C ASP A 54 2.55 0.36 -7.54
N THR A 55 3.14 0.75 -8.67
CA THR A 55 2.47 1.52 -9.74
C THR A 55 2.35 0.71 -11.02
N THR A 56 3.38 -0.05 -11.37
CA THR A 56 3.53 -0.78 -12.63
C THR A 56 3.54 -2.31 -12.40
N LEU A 57 3.46 -3.07 -13.50
CA LEU A 57 3.69 -4.52 -13.45
C LEU A 57 5.09 -4.82 -12.91
N GLU A 58 6.10 -4.08 -13.35
CA GLU A 58 7.49 -4.28 -12.94
C GLU A 58 7.65 -4.10 -11.43
N ASP A 59 6.99 -3.11 -10.82
CA ASP A 59 7.02 -2.91 -9.37
C ASP A 59 6.44 -4.12 -8.64
N VAL A 60 5.28 -4.62 -9.09
CA VAL A 60 4.61 -5.79 -8.49
C VAL A 60 5.44 -7.07 -8.67
N VAL A 61 6.03 -7.29 -9.85
CA VAL A 61 6.93 -8.43 -10.11
C VAL A 61 8.12 -8.38 -9.15
N CYS A 62 8.78 -7.22 -9.06
CA CYS A 62 9.90 -7.04 -8.14
C CYS A 62 9.48 -7.30 -6.67
N SER A 63 8.30 -6.83 -6.26
CA SER A 63 7.78 -7.04 -4.91
C SER A 63 7.50 -8.53 -4.64
N ALA A 64 6.93 -9.24 -5.63
CA ALA A 64 6.71 -10.68 -5.55
C ALA A 64 8.04 -11.47 -5.45
N GLU A 65 9.06 -11.12 -6.25
CA GLU A 65 10.38 -11.74 -6.23
C GLU A 65 11.13 -11.50 -4.91
N ASP A 66 10.85 -10.37 -4.24
CA ASP A 66 11.39 -10.08 -2.91
C ASP A 66 10.65 -10.83 -1.79
N GLY A 67 9.56 -11.50 -2.11
CA GLY A 67 8.75 -12.25 -1.15
C GLY A 67 7.74 -11.40 -0.40
N CYS A 68 7.35 -10.22 -0.94
CA CYS A 68 6.27 -9.44 -0.37
C CYS A 68 4.94 -10.18 -0.49
N THR A 69 4.21 -10.27 0.60
CA THR A 69 2.88 -10.90 0.68
C THR A 69 1.76 -9.87 0.79
N LEU A 70 2.10 -8.62 1.00
CA LEU A 70 1.21 -7.49 1.16
C LEU A 70 1.70 -6.31 0.32
N ALA A 71 0.78 -5.68 -0.43
CA ALA A 71 0.99 -4.42 -1.13
C ALA A 71 0.20 -3.32 -0.42
N GLU A 72 0.90 -2.35 0.13
CA GLU A 72 0.31 -1.18 0.77
C GLU A 72 0.15 -0.08 -0.28
N PHE A 73 -1.09 0.35 -0.50
CA PHE A 73 -1.49 1.44 -1.39
C PHE A 73 -1.02 1.31 -2.85
N PRO A 74 -1.30 0.20 -3.58
CA PRO A 74 -1.05 0.19 -5.02
C PRO A 74 -1.72 1.39 -5.68
N THR A 75 -0.95 2.13 -6.50
CA THR A 75 -1.36 3.46 -6.96
C THR A 75 -2.24 3.44 -8.19
N THR A 76 -2.28 2.31 -8.91
CA THR A 76 -3.06 2.13 -10.14
C THR A 76 -3.97 0.90 -10.06
N LEU A 77 -5.03 0.90 -10.88
CA LEU A 77 -5.88 -0.29 -11.02
C LEU A 77 -5.10 -1.46 -11.60
N GLU A 78 -4.16 -1.19 -12.47
CA GLU A 78 -3.32 -2.20 -13.11
C GLU A 78 -2.41 -2.88 -12.09
N ALA A 79 -1.68 -2.12 -11.27
CA ALA A 79 -0.88 -2.67 -10.19
C ALA A 79 -1.73 -3.52 -9.22
N ALA A 80 -2.92 -3.05 -8.82
CA ALA A 80 -3.82 -3.82 -7.96
C ALA A 80 -4.28 -5.15 -8.58
N LYS A 81 -4.50 -5.20 -9.89
CA LYS A 81 -4.82 -6.45 -10.59
C LYS A 81 -3.62 -7.40 -10.61
N PHE A 82 -2.42 -6.89 -10.87
CA PHE A 82 -1.20 -7.71 -10.82
C PHE A 82 -0.91 -8.23 -9.42
N CYS A 83 -1.10 -7.43 -8.37
CA CYS A 83 -1.02 -7.93 -6.99
C CYS A 83 -1.89 -9.19 -6.81
N ARG A 84 -3.11 -9.18 -7.35
CA ARG A 84 -4.01 -10.34 -7.27
C ARG A 84 -3.49 -11.56 -8.05
N GLU A 85 -2.92 -11.36 -9.23
CA GLU A 85 -2.32 -12.43 -10.04
C GLU A 85 -1.10 -13.06 -9.34
N TYR A 86 -0.30 -12.25 -8.67
CA TYR A 86 0.86 -12.68 -7.87
C TYR A 86 0.52 -13.11 -6.43
N ARG A 87 -0.78 -13.16 -6.07
CA ARG A 87 -1.26 -13.56 -4.74
C ARG A 87 -0.75 -12.65 -3.62
N ILE A 88 -0.53 -11.39 -3.92
CA ILE A 88 -0.18 -10.36 -2.96
C ILE A 88 -1.48 -9.73 -2.46
N SER A 89 -1.69 -9.72 -1.14
CA SER A 89 -2.83 -9.06 -0.51
C SER A 89 -2.75 -7.55 -0.66
N ILE A 90 -3.89 -6.87 -0.77
CA ILE A 90 -3.93 -5.43 -1.00
C ILE A 90 -4.48 -4.73 0.24
N MET A 91 -3.69 -3.78 0.77
CA MET A 91 -4.10 -2.89 1.87
C MET A 91 -4.34 -1.48 1.35
N MET A 92 -5.46 -0.88 1.78
CA MET A 92 -5.81 0.51 1.46
C MET A 92 -6.18 1.29 2.73
N GLY A 93 -5.93 2.60 2.70
CA GLY A 93 -6.28 3.50 3.80
C GLY A 93 -7.78 3.79 3.87
N THR A 94 -8.35 3.67 5.06
CA THR A 94 -9.77 4.01 5.31
C THR A 94 -10.11 5.46 5.00
N PRO A 95 -9.24 6.47 5.23
CA PRO A 95 -9.55 7.85 4.83
C PRO A 95 -9.80 8.01 3.34
N ASN A 96 -9.05 7.29 2.49
CA ASN A 96 -9.26 7.27 1.05
C ASN A 96 -10.62 6.62 0.70
N LEU A 97 -10.95 5.49 1.33
CA LEU A 97 -12.22 4.80 1.12
C LEU A 97 -13.41 5.66 1.59
N VAL A 98 -13.31 6.30 2.75
CA VAL A 98 -14.39 7.11 3.34
C VAL A 98 -14.61 8.39 2.52
N ARG A 99 -13.55 9.07 2.11
CA ARG A 99 -13.61 10.28 1.28
C ARG A 99 -14.05 9.97 -0.15
N GLY A 100 -13.66 8.81 -0.69
CA GLY A 100 -14.00 8.35 -2.04
C GLY A 100 -13.06 8.83 -3.14
N VAL A 101 -12.01 9.58 -2.80
CA VAL A 101 -10.98 10.07 -3.72
C VAL A 101 -9.61 9.97 -3.07
N SER A 102 -8.57 9.78 -3.90
CA SER A 102 -7.19 9.85 -3.44
C SER A 102 -6.71 11.30 -3.34
N HIS A 103 -5.86 11.60 -2.36
CA HIS A 103 -5.22 12.92 -2.24
C HIS A 103 -4.18 13.18 -3.33
N SER A 104 -3.51 12.13 -3.80
CA SER A 104 -2.37 12.20 -4.70
C SER A 104 -2.73 11.94 -6.17
N GLY A 105 -4.03 11.82 -6.49
CA GLY A 105 -4.48 11.47 -7.84
C GLY A 105 -4.34 9.97 -8.18
N ASN A 106 -3.92 9.13 -7.23
CA ASN A 106 -3.87 7.69 -7.38
C ASN A 106 -5.27 7.07 -7.45
N ILE A 107 -5.35 5.76 -7.74
CA ILE A 107 -6.63 5.03 -7.76
C ILE A 107 -7.36 5.19 -6.43
N SER A 108 -8.67 5.39 -6.48
CA SER A 108 -9.46 5.50 -5.26
C SER A 108 -9.67 4.12 -4.62
N ALA A 109 -9.59 4.06 -3.27
CA ALA A 109 -9.94 2.84 -2.56
C ALA A 109 -11.38 2.39 -2.82
N ARG A 110 -12.30 3.32 -3.14
CA ARG A 110 -13.68 3.00 -3.52
C ARG A 110 -13.76 2.21 -4.83
N ASP A 111 -12.96 2.59 -5.83
CA ASP A 111 -12.92 1.88 -7.10
C ASP A 111 -12.35 0.48 -6.95
N LEU A 112 -11.27 0.33 -6.16
CA LEU A 112 -10.70 -0.97 -5.81
C LEU A 112 -11.69 -1.82 -5.01
N ALA A 113 -12.39 -1.24 -4.02
CA ALA A 113 -13.42 -1.92 -3.25
C ALA A 113 -14.53 -2.48 -4.14
N SER A 114 -15.04 -1.68 -5.09
CA SER A 114 -16.11 -2.10 -6.02
C SER A 114 -15.70 -3.29 -6.90
N LYS A 115 -14.41 -3.43 -7.16
CA LYS A 115 -13.83 -4.50 -7.99
C LYS A 115 -13.34 -5.70 -7.18
N GLY A 116 -13.45 -5.67 -5.85
CA GLY A 116 -12.98 -6.75 -5.00
C GLY A 116 -11.46 -6.82 -4.81
N LEU A 117 -10.79 -5.70 -4.99
CA LEU A 117 -9.34 -5.58 -4.96
C LEU A 117 -8.82 -4.98 -3.64
N ILE A 118 -9.59 -5.07 -2.54
CA ILE A 118 -9.13 -4.71 -1.19
C ILE A 118 -9.32 -5.91 -0.29
N ASP A 119 -8.26 -6.30 0.41
CA ASP A 119 -8.28 -7.33 1.43
C ASP A 119 -8.24 -6.71 2.83
N ILE A 120 -7.36 -5.73 3.03
CA ILE A 120 -7.07 -5.13 4.34
C ILE A 120 -7.32 -3.63 4.29
N LEU A 121 -7.86 -3.10 5.39
CA LEU A 121 -7.98 -1.67 5.61
C LEU A 121 -7.08 -1.23 6.76
N SER A 122 -6.31 -0.17 6.53
CA SER A 122 -5.52 0.52 7.53
C SER A 122 -6.20 1.83 7.94
N SER A 123 -6.04 2.24 9.19
CA SER A 123 -6.54 3.53 9.66
C SER A 123 -5.79 4.72 9.05
N ASP A 124 -4.57 4.45 8.54
CA ASP A 124 -3.68 5.48 8.02
C ASP A 124 -3.53 6.61 9.07
N TYR A 125 -3.60 7.89 8.67
CA TYR A 125 -3.46 9.05 9.54
C TYR A 125 -4.73 9.42 10.34
N ILE A 126 -5.85 8.66 10.20
CA ILE A 126 -7.12 8.91 10.96
C ILE A 126 -7.54 7.64 11.71
N PRO A 127 -7.02 7.37 12.92
CA PRO A 127 -7.33 6.15 13.66
C PRO A 127 -8.82 5.86 13.83
N SER A 128 -9.63 6.89 14.05
CA SER A 128 -11.09 6.79 14.23
C SER A 128 -11.84 6.37 12.95
N SER A 129 -11.20 6.40 11.77
CA SER A 129 -11.85 6.04 10.50
C SER A 129 -11.94 4.52 10.29
N LEU A 130 -11.20 3.71 11.03
CA LEU A 130 -11.02 2.28 10.74
C LEU A 130 -12.35 1.51 10.70
N LEU A 131 -13.15 1.60 11.76
CA LEU A 131 -14.44 0.90 11.84
C LEU A 131 -15.45 1.44 10.80
N MET A 132 -15.45 2.76 10.56
CA MET A 132 -16.28 3.35 9.52
C MET A 132 -15.89 2.85 8.14
N GLY A 133 -14.59 2.72 7.85
CA GLY A 133 -14.08 2.15 6.62
C GLY A 133 -14.49 0.70 6.44
N ALA A 134 -14.42 -0.12 7.51
CA ALA A 134 -14.86 -1.51 7.50
C ALA A 134 -16.34 -1.64 7.13
N VAL A 135 -17.21 -0.87 7.77
CA VAL A 135 -18.65 -0.84 7.45
C VAL A 135 -18.87 -0.42 6.01
N LYS A 136 -18.17 0.64 5.54
CA LYS A 136 -18.31 1.14 4.17
C LYS A 136 -17.85 0.12 3.14
N LEU A 137 -16.74 -0.59 3.38
CA LEU A 137 -16.28 -1.69 2.53
C LEU A 137 -17.33 -2.80 2.47
N GLY A 138 -17.86 -3.21 3.64
CA GLY A 138 -18.91 -4.22 3.73
C GLY A 138 -20.18 -3.85 2.96
N LEU A 139 -20.60 -2.57 2.99
CA LEU A 139 -21.75 -2.09 2.21
C LEU A 139 -21.46 -2.11 0.69
N ILE A 140 -20.28 -1.67 0.25
CA ILE A 140 -19.88 -1.71 -1.17
C ILE A 140 -19.86 -3.16 -1.68
N ARG A 141 -19.32 -4.07 -0.88
CA ARG A 141 -19.17 -5.50 -1.21
C ARG A 141 -20.44 -6.33 -0.93
N LYS A 142 -21.50 -5.71 -0.38
CA LYS A 142 -22.74 -6.39 0.07
C LYS A 142 -22.44 -7.55 1.04
N ASN A 143 -21.41 -7.41 1.84
CA ASN A 143 -20.98 -8.39 2.84
C ASN A 143 -20.34 -7.67 4.05
N LEU A 144 -21.09 -7.44 5.11
CA LEU A 144 -20.60 -6.73 6.31
C LEU A 144 -19.54 -7.54 7.06
N ALA A 145 -19.65 -8.88 7.06
CA ALA A 145 -18.64 -9.73 7.69
C ALA A 145 -17.26 -9.54 7.03
N LEU A 146 -17.21 -9.52 5.68
CA LEU A 146 -15.98 -9.24 4.93
C LEU A 146 -15.42 -7.85 5.29
N GLY A 147 -16.30 -6.85 5.44
CA GLY A 147 -15.87 -5.52 5.88
C GLY A 147 -15.20 -5.54 7.26
N LEU A 148 -15.74 -6.28 8.22
CA LEU A 148 -15.12 -6.45 9.54
C LEU A 148 -13.85 -7.29 9.47
N GLN A 149 -13.82 -8.36 8.71
CA GLN A 149 -12.63 -9.19 8.50
C GLN A 149 -11.45 -8.39 7.96
N SER A 150 -11.71 -7.38 7.13
CA SER A 150 -10.65 -6.53 6.56
C SER A 150 -9.88 -5.69 7.59
N VAL A 151 -10.40 -5.55 8.81
CA VAL A 151 -9.75 -4.81 9.91
C VAL A 151 -9.45 -5.70 11.14
N THR A 152 -9.76 -6.99 11.06
CA THR A 152 -9.56 -7.96 12.16
C THR A 152 -8.79 -9.19 11.68
N GLN A 153 -9.46 -10.11 11.02
CA GLN A 153 -8.91 -11.40 10.61
C GLN A 153 -7.80 -11.24 9.55
N PHE A 154 -8.08 -10.55 8.45
CA PHE A 154 -7.13 -10.49 7.33
C PHE A 154 -5.82 -9.78 7.68
N PRO A 155 -5.80 -8.65 8.45
CA PRO A 155 -4.55 -8.09 8.91
C PRO A 155 -3.81 -8.99 9.91
N ALA A 156 -4.51 -9.77 10.74
CA ALA A 156 -3.89 -10.73 11.63
C ALA A 156 -3.20 -11.86 10.83
N GLU A 157 -3.90 -12.45 9.87
CA GLU A 157 -3.36 -13.47 8.96
C GLU A 157 -2.14 -12.93 8.18
N ALA A 158 -2.24 -11.72 7.62
CA ALA A 158 -1.14 -11.08 6.88
C ALA A 158 0.08 -10.80 7.76
N ALA A 159 -0.10 -10.66 9.08
CA ALA A 159 0.98 -10.48 10.06
C ALA A 159 1.45 -11.82 10.66
N GLY A 160 0.91 -12.97 10.24
CA GLY A 160 1.23 -14.29 10.79
C GLY A 160 0.73 -14.50 12.22
N LEU A 161 -0.33 -13.80 12.63
CA LEU A 161 -0.93 -13.89 13.96
C LEU A 161 -2.18 -14.78 13.90
N GLU A 162 -2.01 -16.06 14.19
CA GLU A 162 -3.08 -17.06 14.08
C GLU A 162 -4.03 -17.11 15.30
N ASP A 163 -3.63 -16.49 16.41
CA ASP A 163 -4.33 -16.53 17.70
C ASP A 163 -5.36 -15.41 17.91
N ARG A 164 -5.61 -14.61 16.85
CA ARG A 164 -6.48 -13.42 16.94
C ARG A 164 -7.13 -13.06 15.61
N GLY A 165 -8.06 -12.10 15.65
CA GLY A 165 -8.72 -11.58 14.44
C GLY A 165 -10.09 -12.24 14.19
N THR A 166 -10.42 -13.32 14.86
CA THR A 166 -11.73 -14.03 14.79
C THR A 166 -12.41 -14.05 16.15
N ILE A 167 -13.73 -14.21 16.16
CA ILE A 167 -14.53 -14.49 17.35
C ILE A 167 -14.93 -15.97 17.23
N GLU A 168 -14.54 -16.78 18.22
CA GLU A 168 -14.89 -18.18 18.34
C GLU A 168 -16.16 -18.37 19.20
#